data_aca0f33ea78c798743f53c0ab47d837f
#
_entry.id   aca0f33ea78c798743f53c0ab47d837f
#
_cell.length_a   1.000
_cell.length_b   1.000
_cell.length_c   1.000
_cell.angle_alpha   90.00
_cell.angle_beta   90.00
_cell.angle_gamma   90.00
#
_symmetry.space_group_name_H-M   'P 1'
#
loop_
_entity.id
_entity.type
_entity.pdbx_description
1 polymer ?
#
loop_
_entity_poly.entity_id
_entity_poly.type
_entity_poly.pdbx_seq_one_letter_code
_entity_poly.pdbx_strand_id
1 'polypeptide(L)'
;MATEFSLNLAGHPIEVIAEADDHLALYVDGCLRKRRQGTPCYLWTNVELPFEEHYLVEVRRSPSRALTVTLNGHAVAPGAILNPQRTPL
;
A
#
# COMPACT_ATOMS: atom_id res chain seq x y z
N MET A 1 -14.35 -9.24 -5.67
CA MET A 1 -13.35 -8.40 -4.99
C MET A 1 -12.63 -9.18 -3.92
N ALA A 2 -11.34 -9.07 -3.88
CA ALA A 2 -10.54 -9.78 -2.90
C ALA A 2 -9.37 -8.92 -2.46
N THR A 3 -9.09 -8.93 -1.16
CA THR A 3 -7.92 -8.27 -0.61
C THR A 3 -6.69 -9.10 -0.99
N GLU A 4 -5.80 -8.51 -1.75
CA GLU A 4 -4.57 -9.16 -2.19
C GLU A 4 -3.41 -8.89 -1.25
N PHE A 5 -3.44 -7.77 -0.56
CA PHE A 5 -2.36 -7.36 0.32
C PHE A 5 -2.91 -6.40 1.35
N SER A 6 -2.51 -6.55 2.59
CA SER A 6 -2.84 -5.59 3.63
C SER A 6 -1.67 -5.40 4.56
N LEU A 7 -1.57 -4.21 5.11
CA LEU A 7 -0.60 -3.90 6.15
C LEU A 7 -1.16 -2.80 7.03
N ASN A 8 -0.52 -2.58 8.16
CA ASN A 8 -0.88 -1.50 9.08
C ASN A 8 0.34 -0.62 9.28
N LEU A 9 0.19 0.65 8.97
CA LEU A 9 1.26 1.63 9.14
C LEU A 9 0.83 2.62 10.22
N ALA A 10 1.42 2.50 11.40
CA ALA A 10 1.16 3.39 12.53
C ALA A 10 -0.34 3.53 12.83
N GLY A 11 -1.07 2.43 12.78
CA GLY A 11 -2.52 2.42 13.02
C GLY A 11 -3.36 2.70 11.79
N HIS A 12 -2.76 2.99 10.64
CA HIS A 12 -3.49 3.25 9.40
C HIS A 12 -3.51 1.99 8.55
N PRO A 13 -4.68 1.37 8.35
CA PRO A 13 -4.75 0.20 7.49
C PRO A 13 -4.54 0.61 6.03
N ILE A 14 -3.70 -0.14 5.35
CA ILE A 14 -3.42 0.03 3.93
C ILE A 14 -3.79 -1.28 3.25
N GLU A 15 -4.63 -1.21 2.23
CA GLU A 15 -5.15 -2.39 1.57
C GLU A 15 -5.03 -2.27 0.07
N VAL A 16 -4.65 -3.37 -0.56
CA VAL A 16 -4.64 -3.50 -2.02
C VAL A 16 -5.69 -4.52 -2.37
N ILE A 17 -6.68 -4.11 -3.14
CA ILE A 17 -7.85 -4.94 -3.43
C ILE A 17 -7.93 -5.17 -4.93
N ALA A 18 -8.04 -6.45 -5.30
CA ALA A 18 -8.32 -6.83 -6.68
C ALA A 18 -9.82 -6.72 -6.93
N GLU A 19 -10.18 -5.93 -7.92
CA GLU A 19 -11.57 -5.70 -8.31
C GLU A 19 -11.85 -6.33 -9.67
N ALA A 20 -13.11 -6.27 -10.10
CA ALA A 20 -13.51 -6.82 -11.38
C ALA A 20 -12.77 -6.14 -12.54
N ASP A 21 -12.71 -6.83 -13.68
CA ASP A 21 -12.15 -6.30 -14.93
C ASP A 21 -10.68 -5.91 -14.81
N ASP A 22 -9.93 -6.72 -14.06
CA ASP A 22 -8.48 -6.54 -13.88
C ASP A 22 -8.12 -5.18 -13.28
N HIS A 23 -8.98 -4.66 -12.39
CA HIS A 23 -8.66 -3.44 -11.64
C HIS A 23 -7.94 -3.78 -10.35
N LEU A 24 -7.02 -2.91 -9.99
CA LEU A 24 -6.32 -2.96 -8.70
C LEU A 24 -6.55 -1.63 -8.00
N ALA A 25 -6.95 -1.70 -6.74
CA ALA A 25 -7.28 -0.50 -5.97
C ALA A 25 -6.44 -0.43 -4.71
N LEU A 26 -5.98 0.76 -4.38
CA LEU A 26 -5.19 1.04 -3.19
C LEU A 26 -6.02 1.91 -2.25
N TYR A 27 -6.23 1.40 -1.04
CA TYR A 27 -7.00 2.08 0.00
C TYR A 27 -6.12 2.39 1.19
N VAL A 28 -6.32 3.57 1.77
CA VAL A 28 -5.71 3.97 3.03
C VAL A 28 -6.82 4.43 3.96
N ASP A 29 -6.89 3.87 5.16
CA ASP A 29 -7.95 4.16 6.13
C ASP A 29 -9.35 3.95 5.55
N GLY A 30 -9.51 2.95 4.68
CA GLY A 30 -10.77 2.67 4.03
C GLY A 30 -11.12 3.62 2.89
N CYS A 31 -10.26 4.58 2.58
CA CYS A 31 -10.50 5.55 1.51
C CYS A 31 -9.71 5.18 0.27
N LEU A 32 -10.39 5.15 -0.86
CA LEU A 32 -9.74 4.86 -2.13
C LEU A 32 -8.75 5.98 -2.48
N ARG A 33 -7.51 5.60 -2.73
CA ARG A 33 -6.46 6.54 -3.14
C ARG A 33 -6.14 6.43 -4.62
N LYS A 34 -6.04 5.22 -5.13
CA LYS A 34 -5.71 4.98 -6.54
C LYS A 34 -6.42 3.73 -7.03
N ARG A 35 -6.77 3.75 -8.31
CA ARG A 35 -7.32 2.58 -8.98
C ARG A 35 -6.74 2.53 -10.38
N ARG A 36 -6.25 1.37 -10.78
CA ARG A 36 -5.68 1.16 -12.10
C ARG A 36 -6.22 -0.14 -12.69
N GLN A 37 -6.34 -0.17 -14.00
CA GLN A 37 -6.73 -1.36 -14.72
C GLN A 37 -5.54 -1.89 -15.50
N GLY A 38 -5.41 -3.21 -15.55
CA GLY A 38 -4.41 -3.87 -16.39
C GLY A 38 -3.32 -4.55 -15.59
N THR A 39 -2.58 -5.36 -16.29
CA THR A 39 -1.43 -6.09 -15.78
C THR A 39 -0.34 -6.04 -16.85
N PRO A 40 0.83 -5.47 -16.58
CA PRO A 40 1.28 -4.95 -15.30
C PRO A 40 0.64 -3.61 -14.93
N CYS A 41 0.75 -3.23 -13.67
CA CYS A 41 0.32 -1.90 -13.25
C CYS A 41 1.10 -1.39 -12.04
N TYR A 42 0.99 -0.09 -11.82
CA TYR A 42 1.70 0.61 -10.76
C TYR A 42 0.76 1.62 -10.13
N LEU A 43 0.68 1.60 -8.81
CA LEU A 43 -0.09 2.56 -8.03
C LEU A 43 0.81 3.15 -6.95
N TRP A 44 0.52 4.38 -6.57
CA TRP A 44 1.25 4.97 -5.45
C TRP A 44 0.37 5.98 -4.74
N THR A 45 0.68 6.21 -3.46
CA THR A 45 0.08 7.29 -2.69
C THR A 45 1.03 7.69 -1.57
N ASN A 46 0.86 8.89 -1.08
CA ASN A 46 1.56 9.34 0.11
C ASN A 46 0.68 9.15 1.32
N VAL A 47 1.27 8.68 2.41
CA VAL A 47 0.61 8.63 3.72
C VAL A 47 1.37 9.58 4.63
N GLU A 48 0.67 10.57 5.16
CA GLU A 48 1.27 11.53 6.06
C GLU A 48 0.97 11.14 7.50
N LEU A 49 2.00 11.14 8.30
CA LEU A 49 1.90 10.84 9.72
C LEU A 49 2.21 12.09 10.53
N PRO A 50 1.91 12.09 11.84
CA PRO A 50 2.28 13.21 12.69
C PRO A 50 3.78 13.50 12.64
N PHE A 51 4.15 14.72 12.98
CA PHE A 51 5.56 15.18 13.00
C PHE A 51 6.19 15.22 11.62
N GLU A 52 5.37 15.52 10.60
CA GLU A 52 5.85 15.71 9.23
C GLU A 52 6.51 14.48 8.63
N GLU A 53 6.16 13.30 9.11
CA GLU A 53 6.63 12.06 8.49
C GLU A 53 5.78 11.71 7.29
N HIS A 54 6.44 11.31 6.22
CA HIS A 54 5.79 10.93 4.98
C HIS A 54 6.22 9.54 4.57
N TYR A 55 5.26 8.75 4.12
CA TYR A 55 5.55 7.43 3.58
C TYR A 55 5.00 7.34 2.17
N LEU A 56 5.88 7.04 1.24
CA LEU A 56 5.48 6.75 -0.12
C LEU A 56 5.13 5.27 -0.19
N VAL A 57 3.87 4.98 -0.45
CA VAL A 57 3.37 3.63 -0.63
C VAL A 57 3.33 3.36 -2.11
N GLU A 58 4.05 2.34 -2.55
CA GLU A 58 4.08 1.95 -3.96
C GLU A 58 3.65 0.50 -4.10
N VAL A 59 2.78 0.26 -5.05
CA VAL A 59 2.25 -1.07 -5.34
C VAL A 59 2.56 -1.38 -6.80
N ARG A 60 3.25 -2.49 -7.03
CA ARG A 60 3.58 -2.94 -8.37
C ARG A 60 3.05 -4.34 -8.60
N ARG A 61 2.33 -4.50 -9.70
CA ARG A 61 1.95 -5.83 -10.18
C ARG A 61 2.76 -6.10 -11.44
N SER A 62 3.55 -7.18 -11.41
CA SER A 62 4.38 -7.57 -12.54
C SER A 62 3.53 -8.24 -13.64
N PRO A 63 4.09 -8.42 -14.85
CA PRO A 63 3.38 -9.19 -15.89
C PRO A 63 3.00 -10.60 -15.45
N SER A 64 3.75 -11.20 -14.53
CA SER A 64 3.44 -12.52 -13.98
C SER A 64 2.39 -12.46 -12.87
N ARG A 65 1.83 -11.28 -12.60
CA ARG A 65 0.83 -10.99 -11.58
C ARG A 65 1.35 -11.06 -10.15
N ALA A 66 2.66 -11.06 -9.97
CA ALA A 66 3.26 -10.95 -8.65
C ALA A 66 3.07 -9.52 -8.12
N LEU A 67 2.67 -9.40 -6.87
CA LEU A 67 2.40 -8.13 -6.23
C LEU A 67 3.51 -7.77 -5.27
N THR A 68 4.04 -6.56 -5.40
CA THR A 68 5.05 -6.03 -4.49
C THR A 68 4.57 -4.71 -3.92
N VAL A 69 4.67 -4.57 -2.62
CA VAL A 69 4.34 -3.32 -1.93
C VAL A 69 5.58 -2.81 -1.22
N THR A 70 5.89 -1.54 -1.43
CA THR A 70 7.04 -0.91 -0.79
C THR A 70 6.61 0.34 -0.03
N LEU A 71 7.31 0.60 1.07
CA LEU A 71 7.17 1.84 1.83
C LEU A 71 8.52 2.55 1.80
N ASN A 72 8.55 3.75 1.24
CA ASN A 72 9.79 4.51 1.06
C ASN A 72 10.89 3.67 0.42
N GLY A 73 10.51 2.84 -0.57
CA GLY A 73 11.44 2.00 -1.29
C GLY A 73 11.79 0.67 -0.62
N HIS A 74 11.27 0.41 0.58
CA HIS A 74 11.55 -0.85 1.29
C HIS A 74 10.38 -1.80 1.16
N ALA A 75 10.64 -3.01 0.72
CA ALA A 75 9.60 -4.02 0.54
C ALA A 75 9.00 -4.41 1.88
N VAL A 76 7.69 -4.62 1.89
CA VAL A 76 6.95 -5.05 3.08
C VAL A 76 6.23 -6.35 2.81
N ALA A 77 6.09 -7.16 3.86
CA ALA A 77 5.37 -8.42 3.78
C ALA A 77 3.87 -8.21 4.01
N PRO A 78 3.02 -9.07 3.44
CA PRO A 78 1.59 -9.02 3.74
C PRO A 78 1.33 -9.19 5.23
N GLY A 79 0.39 -8.43 5.76
CA GLY A 79 0.03 -8.48 7.17
C GLY A 79 1.01 -7.78 8.10
N ALA A 80 1.98 -7.07 7.56
CA ALA A 80 2.97 -6.36 8.37
C ALA A 80 2.30 -5.29 9.23
N ILE A 81 2.80 -5.15 10.45
CA ILE A 81 2.39 -4.08 11.36
C ILE A 81 3.62 -3.23 11.60
N LEU A 82 3.57 -2.01 11.10
CA LEU A 82 4.72 -1.12 11.13
C LEU A 82 4.39 0.07 12.02
N ASN A 83 5.21 0.26 13.04
CA ASN A 83 5.05 1.37 13.97
C ASN A 83 6.32 2.19 13.96
N PRO A 84 6.44 3.10 12.98
CA PRO A 84 7.60 3.98 12.97
C PRO A 84 7.58 4.76 14.25
N GLN A 85 8.58 4.53 15.07
CA GLN A 85 8.66 5.19 16.35
C GLN A 85 9.77 6.22 16.32
N ARG A 86 9.45 7.35 16.89
CA ARG A 86 10.49 8.31 17.19
C ARG A 86 11.22 7.82 18.42
N THR A 87 12.51 7.80 18.33
CA THR A 87 13.32 7.48 19.46
C THR A 87 13.20 8.63 20.48
N PRO A 88 12.73 8.38 21.69
CA PRO A 88 12.70 9.43 22.69
C PRO A 88 14.13 9.85 23.01
N LEU A 89 14.29 11.09 23.18
CA LEU A 89 15.60 11.65 23.53
C LEU A 89 15.68 11.94 25.02
#